data_5c35cb59af59d5ff497af37cb4ae0a80
#
_entry.id   5c35cb59af59d5ff497af37cb4ae0a80
#
_cell.length_a   1.000
_cell.length_b   1.000
_cell.length_c   1.000
_cell.angle_alpha   90.00
_cell.angle_beta   90.00
_cell.angle_gamma   90.00
#
_symmetry.space_group_name_H-M   'P 1'
#
loop_
_entity.id
_entity.type
_entity.pdbx_description
1 polymer ?
#
loop_
_entity_poly.entity_id
_entity_poly.type
_entity_poly.pdbx_seq_one_letter_code
_entity_poly.pdbx_strand_id
1 'polypeptide(L)'
;MGVAFGGVRVGINGFGRIGRLFFRAAEALSSSIDVVAINDPALESVDYAAYLLRRDSTYGRFPGIVEVETVDDGTKVLRVDGRRVYVTHEKDPANVPWYEQDVRLVVDASGKFLTAETAGAHLHVGDETETAHPAHVILTAPAKDETIPTYVMGVNQHRYVADGYPRVVSNASCTTNCLAPLVKIVDDAFGVESGAMTTVHALTISQPSVDGHCGKDWARGRGGVQNIVPTTSGAAKALAKVLPGLGGKVKAYALRVPVATTSAVDLTVNLRVDASFEAVKAAIEHASAGAMRGIVAVETEPAVSTDFVGNGASCVFDARASFAVTPRCHKLVAWYDNEHGYACRAVDLVEHIDRADRDKARLDALLAERQKHEKHENEAGTSAAAA
;
A
#
# COMPACT_ATOMS: atom_id res chain seq x y z
N MET A 1 -31.14 -12.40 -7.05
CA MET A 1 -30.52 -12.84 -5.79
C MET A 1 -29.09 -12.32 -5.81
N GLY A 2 -28.79 -11.25 -5.04
CA GLY A 2 -27.44 -10.72 -4.94
C GLY A 2 -26.58 -11.73 -4.19
N VAL A 3 -25.46 -12.13 -4.78
CA VAL A 3 -24.43 -12.89 -4.09
C VAL A 3 -23.92 -11.97 -2.98
N ALA A 4 -24.15 -12.31 -1.74
CA ALA A 4 -23.56 -11.61 -0.59
C ALA A 4 -22.04 -11.84 -0.68
N PHE A 5 -21.32 -10.87 -1.17
CA PHE A 5 -19.86 -10.84 -1.10
C PHE A 5 -19.48 -10.70 0.38
N GLY A 6 -18.95 -11.76 0.99
CA GLY A 6 -18.46 -11.75 2.36
C GLY A 6 -17.11 -11.03 2.55
N GLY A 7 -16.76 -10.10 1.66
CA GLY A 7 -15.50 -9.34 1.66
C GLY A 7 -15.57 -8.10 2.55
N VAL A 8 -14.39 -7.54 2.88
CA VAL A 8 -14.30 -6.26 3.59
C VAL A 8 -14.75 -5.12 2.67
N ARG A 9 -15.68 -4.28 3.17
CA ARG A 9 -16.22 -3.13 2.43
C ARG A 9 -15.26 -1.95 2.55
N VAL A 10 -14.76 -1.51 1.38
CA VAL A 10 -13.69 -0.50 1.29
C VAL A 10 -14.19 0.75 0.61
N GLY A 11 -13.84 1.91 1.19
CA GLY A 11 -13.96 3.23 0.58
C GLY A 11 -12.60 3.69 0.06
N ILE A 12 -12.60 4.36 -1.09
CA ILE A 12 -11.40 5.00 -1.66
C ILE A 12 -11.53 6.50 -1.53
N ASN A 13 -10.63 7.15 -0.81
CA ASN A 13 -10.54 8.62 -0.78
C ASN A 13 -9.42 9.08 -1.71
N GLY A 14 -9.79 9.79 -2.79
CA GLY A 14 -8.88 10.19 -3.88
C GLY A 14 -8.87 9.18 -5.03
N PHE A 15 -9.51 9.53 -6.14
CA PHE A 15 -9.61 8.69 -7.34
C PHE A 15 -8.60 9.10 -8.43
N GLY A 16 -7.41 9.49 -7.97
CA GLY A 16 -6.22 9.76 -8.79
C GLY A 16 -5.58 8.47 -9.34
N ARG A 17 -4.30 8.52 -9.70
CA ARG A 17 -3.57 7.35 -10.23
C ARG A 17 -3.67 6.14 -9.29
N ILE A 18 -3.28 6.34 -8.03
CA ILE A 18 -3.21 5.23 -7.05
C ILE A 18 -4.60 4.72 -6.67
N GLY A 19 -5.58 5.59 -6.44
CA GLY A 19 -6.95 5.15 -6.12
C GLY A 19 -7.57 4.30 -7.22
N ARG A 20 -7.40 4.70 -8.50
CA ARG A 20 -7.87 3.90 -9.65
C ARG A 20 -7.13 2.58 -9.80
N LEU A 21 -5.82 2.56 -9.56
CA LEU A 21 -5.04 1.32 -9.64
C LEU A 21 -5.29 0.40 -8.46
N PHE A 22 -5.54 0.95 -7.28
CA PHE A 22 -6.04 0.16 -6.15
C PHE A 22 -7.39 -0.50 -6.49
N PHE A 23 -8.34 0.27 -7.07
CA PHE A 23 -9.61 -0.30 -7.53
C PHE A 23 -9.38 -1.46 -8.51
N ARG A 24 -8.57 -1.23 -9.56
CA ARG A 24 -8.25 -2.25 -10.57
C ARG A 24 -7.54 -3.48 -9.97
N ALA A 25 -6.61 -3.28 -9.03
CA ALA A 25 -5.91 -4.36 -8.37
C ALA A 25 -6.84 -5.16 -7.44
N ALA A 26 -7.72 -4.50 -6.69
CA ALA A 26 -8.71 -5.15 -5.85
C ALA A 26 -9.64 -6.05 -6.68
N GLU A 27 -10.16 -5.57 -7.81
CA GLU A 27 -10.99 -6.35 -8.72
C GLU A 27 -10.25 -7.56 -9.33
N ALA A 28 -8.97 -7.41 -9.63
CA ALA A 28 -8.20 -8.46 -10.31
C ALA A 28 -7.63 -9.51 -9.36
N LEU A 29 -7.30 -9.15 -8.12
CA LEU A 29 -6.50 -9.97 -7.21
C LEU A 29 -7.27 -10.50 -6.02
N SER A 30 -8.35 -9.84 -5.61
CA SER A 30 -9.01 -10.14 -4.34
C SER A 30 -10.50 -10.33 -4.48
N SER A 31 -10.97 -11.53 -4.11
CA SER A 31 -12.41 -11.78 -3.86
C SER A 31 -12.86 -11.37 -2.45
N SER A 32 -11.94 -10.95 -1.59
CA SER A 32 -12.19 -10.57 -0.20
C SER A 32 -12.33 -9.06 0.03
N ILE A 33 -12.17 -8.24 -1.04
CA ILE A 33 -12.34 -6.78 -1.00
C ILE A 33 -13.53 -6.39 -1.87
N ASP A 34 -14.45 -5.61 -1.30
CA ASP A 34 -15.57 -5.01 -2.01
C ASP A 34 -15.44 -3.49 -1.95
N VAL A 35 -15.03 -2.86 -3.04
CA VAL A 35 -14.97 -1.40 -3.14
C VAL A 35 -16.39 -0.88 -3.36
N VAL A 36 -16.95 -0.21 -2.36
CA VAL A 36 -18.36 0.21 -2.33
C VAL A 36 -18.54 1.71 -2.44
N ALA A 37 -17.49 2.48 -2.18
CA ALA A 37 -17.56 3.95 -2.22
C ALA A 37 -16.25 4.56 -2.72
N ILE A 38 -16.36 5.68 -3.41
CA ILE A 38 -15.27 6.53 -3.87
C ILE A 38 -15.60 7.96 -3.48
N ASN A 39 -14.64 8.64 -2.85
CA ASN A 39 -14.72 10.08 -2.62
C ASN A 39 -13.57 10.79 -3.31
N ASP A 40 -13.87 11.78 -4.14
CA ASP A 40 -12.85 12.69 -4.66
C ASP A 40 -13.51 14.04 -5.05
N PRO A 41 -13.14 15.15 -4.41
CA PRO A 41 -13.67 16.46 -4.71
C PRO A 41 -13.28 17.01 -6.10
N ALA A 42 -12.34 16.38 -6.79
CA ALA A 42 -11.94 16.74 -8.14
C ALA A 42 -12.75 15.99 -9.24
N LEU A 43 -13.54 15.02 -8.87
CA LEU A 43 -14.46 14.37 -9.80
C LEU A 43 -15.65 15.32 -10.07
N GLU A 44 -15.89 15.65 -11.33
CA GLU A 44 -16.99 16.51 -11.71
C GLU A 44 -18.34 15.78 -11.73
N SER A 45 -18.31 14.46 -11.91
CA SER A 45 -19.50 13.60 -12.00
C SER A 45 -19.17 12.12 -11.91
N VAL A 46 -20.19 11.29 -11.67
CA VAL A 46 -20.09 9.83 -11.75
C VAL A 46 -19.74 9.36 -13.17
N ASP A 47 -20.24 10.05 -14.21
CA ASP A 47 -19.89 9.77 -15.60
C ASP A 47 -18.39 9.97 -15.86
N TYR A 48 -17.78 10.99 -15.23
CA TYR A 48 -16.34 11.23 -15.31
C TYR A 48 -15.53 10.16 -14.55
N ALA A 49 -16.00 9.75 -13.38
CA ALA A 49 -15.39 8.62 -12.65
C ALA A 49 -15.41 7.33 -13.50
N ALA A 50 -16.55 7.03 -14.16
CA ALA A 50 -16.67 5.91 -15.08
C ALA A 50 -15.69 6.00 -16.26
N TYR A 51 -15.55 7.17 -16.85
CA TYR A 51 -14.60 7.41 -17.94
C TYR A 51 -13.16 7.16 -17.48
N LEU A 52 -12.75 7.69 -16.33
CA LEU A 52 -11.41 7.55 -15.77
C LEU A 52 -11.08 6.09 -15.41
N LEU A 53 -12.06 5.31 -14.93
CA LEU A 53 -11.86 3.90 -14.63
C LEU A 53 -11.72 3.06 -15.91
N ARG A 54 -12.57 3.34 -16.90
CA ARG A 54 -12.57 2.61 -18.19
C ARG A 54 -11.27 2.74 -18.97
N ARG A 55 -10.55 3.87 -18.83
CA ARG A 55 -9.43 4.22 -19.70
C ARG A 55 -8.21 4.63 -18.90
N ASP A 56 -7.07 4.07 -19.28
CA ASP A 56 -5.78 4.42 -18.74
C ASP A 56 -4.72 4.39 -19.85
N SER A 57 -3.89 5.41 -19.91
CA SER A 57 -2.89 5.54 -20.97
C SER A 57 -1.73 4.54 -20.82
N THR A 58 -1.49 4.05 -19.60
CA THR A 58 -0.40 3.11 -19.30
C THR A 58 -0.90 1.67 -19.25
N TYR A 59 -2.03 1.44 -18.53
CA TYR A 59 -2.55 0.09 -18.26
C TYR A 59 -3.74 -0.29 -19.17
N GLY A 60 -4.08 0.58 -20.11
CA GLY A 60 -5.12 0.28 -21.09
C GLY A 60 -6.54 0.29 -20.50
N ARG A 61 -7.44 -0.36 -21.21
CA ARG A 61 -8.86 -0.42 -20.83
C ARG A 61 -9.04 -1.29 -19.59
N PHE A 62 -9.96 -0.88 -18.71
CA PHE A 62 -10.43 -1.73 -17.62
C PHE A 62 -11.11 -2.98 -18.21
N PRO A 63 -10.77 -4.19 -17.75
CA PRO A 63 -11.27 -5.42 -18.36
C PRO A 63 -12.75 -5.70 -18.05
N GLY A 64 -13.28 -5.14 -16.96
CA GLY A 64 -14.67 -5.31 -16.54
C GLY A 64 -15.64 -4.33 -17.21
N ILE A 65 -16.93 -4.52 -16.93
CA ILE A 65 -18.02 -3.66 -17.41
C ILE A 65 -18.19 -2.50 -16.44
N VAL A 66 -18.08 -1.27 -16.94
CA VAL A 66 -18.25 -0.04 -16.16
C VAL A 66 -19.40 0.77 -16.75
N GLU A 67 -20.46 0.96 -15.98
CA GLU A 67 -21.68 1.67 -16.36
C GLU A 67 -22.00 2.78 -15.33
N VAL A 68 -22.90 3.67 -15.70
CA VAL A 68 -23.53 4.62 -14.76
C VAL A 68 -25.00 4.27 -14.68
N GLU A 69 -25.49 4.02 -13.47
CA GLU A 69 -26.89 3.73 -13.17
C GLU A 69 -27.51 4.93 -12.46
N THR A 70 -28.75 5.27 -12.80
CA THR A 70 -29.55 6.22 -12.02
C THR A 70 -30.50 5.40 -11.15
N VAL A 71 -30.39 5.55 -9.82
CA VAL A 71 -31.24 4.87 -8.85
C VAL A 71 -32.57 5.64 -8.64
N ASP A 72 -33.51 5.04 -7.87
CA ASP A 72 -34.88 5.50 -7.78
C ASP A 72 -35.06 6.96 -7.30
N ASP A 73 -34.14 7.48 -6.50
CA ASP A 73 -34.13 8.86 -6.02
C ASP A 73 -33.50 9.86 -6.99
N GLY A 74 -33.07 9.40 -8.17
CA GLY A 74 -32.40 10.21 -9.18
C GLY A 74 -30.88 10.32 -8.99
N THR A 75 -30.30 9.72 -7.93
CA THR A 75 -28.87 9.68 -7.69
C THR A 75 -28.17 8.80 -8.74
N LYS A 76 -27.04 9.29 -9.28
CA LYS A 76 -26.19 8.49 -10.13
C LYS A 76 -25.18 7.71 -9.31
N VAL A 77 -25.00 6.43 -9.64
CA VAL A 77 -23.99 5.54 -9.05
C VAL A 77 -23.15 4.90 -10.14
N LEU A 78 -21.90 4.61 -9.83
CA LEU A 78 -21.05 3.80 -10.69
C LEU A 78 -21.45 2.34 -10.53
N ARG A 79 -21.55 1.61 -11.64
CA ARG A 79 -21.81 0.17 -11.65
C ARG A 79 -20.64 -0.56 -12.31
N VAL A 80 -19.96 -1.40 -11.55
CA VAL A 80 -18.79 -2.15 -12.03
C VAL A 80 -19.07 -3.65 -11.86
N ASP A 81 -19.07 -4.37 -12.98
CA ASP A 81 -19.40 -5.80 -13.03
C ASP A 81 -20.68 -6.15 -12.25
N GLY A 82 -21.70 -5.28 -12.37
CA GLY A 82 -23.00 -5.44 -11.74
C GLY A 82 -23.09 -4.94 -10.29
N ARG A 83 -21.99 -4.56 -9.63
CA ARG A 83 -21.96 -4.02 -8.26
C ARG A 83 -22.04 -2.49 -8.28
N ARG A 84 -22.74 -1.91 -7.32
CA ARG A 84 -22.86 -0.47 -7.16
C ARG A 84 -21.69 0.06 -6.35
N VAL A 85 -21.11 1.17 -6.83
CA VAL A 85 -20.07 1.95 -6.15
C VAL A 85 -20.55 3.38 -6.06
N TYR A 86 -20.72 3.89 -4.86
CA TYR A 86 -21.21 5.24 -4.62
C TYR A 86 -20.07 6.25 -4.77
N VAL A 87 -20.36 7.40 -5.38
CA VAL A 87 -19.37 8.44 -5.62
C VAL A 87 -19.78 9.72 -4.90
N THR A 88 -18.89 10.23 -4.07
CA THR A 88 -19.07 11.50 -3.34
C THR A 88 -17.93 12.47 -3.67
N HIS A 89 -18.12 13.76 -3.32
CA HIS A 89 -17.24 14.85 -3.72
C HIS A 89 -16.80 15.72 -2.53
N GLU A 90 -16.77 15.13 -1.33
CA GLU A 90 -16.49 15.84 -0.10
C GLU A 90 -15.01 16.24 0.01
N LYS A 91 -14.75 17.49 0.39
CA LYS A 91 -13.40 18.02 0.61
C LYS A 91 -12.85 17.68 1.99
N ASP A 92 -13.72 17.67 2.98
CA ASP A 92 -13.40 17.34 4.36
C ASP A 92 -13.66 15.85 4.60
N PRO A 93 -12.65 15.08 5.00
CA PRO A 93 -12.81 13.66 5.28
C PRO A 93 -13.85 13.36 6.37
N ALA A 94 -14.09 14.28 7.29
CA ALA A 94 -15.12 14.14 8.33
C ALA A 94 -16.55 14.16 7.78
N ASN A 95 -16.77 14.71 6.59
CA ASN A 95 -18.09 14.82 5.97
C ASN A 95 -18.39 13.72 4.95
N VAL A 96 -17.42 12.83 4.67
CA VAL A 96 -17.66 11.74 3.73
C VAL A 96 -18.58 10.69 4.36
N PRO A 97 -19.75 10.38 3.76
CA PRO A 97 -20.77 9.53 4.39
C PRO A 97 -20.42 8.03 4.24
N TRP A 98 -19.26 7.62 4.75
CA TRP A 98 -18.77 6.24 4.67
C TRP A 98 -19.72 5.22 5.30
N TYR A 99 -20.43 5.63 6.38
CA TYR A 99 -21.36 4.78 7.12
C TYR A 99 -22.58 4.38 6.28
N GLU A 100 -23.05 5.24 5.36
CA GLU A 100 -24.19 4.93 4.49
C GLU A 100 -23.92 3.71 3.60
N GLN A 101 -22.66 3.45 3.33
CA GLN A 101 -22.21 2.33 2.51
C GLN A 101 -21.53 1.23 3.35
N ASP A 102 -21.67 1.26 4.67
CA ASP A 102 -21.05 0.30 5.60
C ASP A 102 -19.54 0.10 5.30
N VAL A 103 -18.84 1.18 5.01
CA VAL A 103 -17.40 1.15 4.75
C VAL A 103 -16.65 0.82 6.03
N ARG A 104 -15.94 -0.30 6.03
CA ARG A 104 -15.13 -0.77 7.17
C ARG A 104 -13.73 -0.21 7.17
N LEU A 105 -13.17 0.03 5.99
CA LEU A 105 -11.80 0.48 5.82
C LEU A 105 -11.73 1.52 4.71
N VAL A 106 -11.03 2.63 4.96
CA VAL A 106 -10.76 3.66 3.96
C VAL A 106 -9.32 3.52 3.47
N VAL A 107 -9.15 3.48 2.15
CA VAL A 107 -7.84 3.63 1.48
C VAL A 107 -7.72 5.09 1.05
N ASP A 108 -6.91 5.87 1.78
CA ASP A 108 -6.63 7.26 1.42
C ASP A 108 -5.51 7.33 0.37
N ALA A 109 -5.90 7.59 -0.87
CA ALA A 109 -5.04 7.79 -2.02
C ALA A 109 -4.96 9.27 -2.48
N SER A 110 -5.42 10.20 -1.63
CA SER A 110 -5.40 11.63 -1.92
C SER A 110 -4.00 12.26 -1.79
N GLY A 111 -3.14 11.68 -0.94
CA GLY A 111 -1.84 12.23 -0.58
C GLY A 111 -1.91 13.54 0.24
N LYS A 112 -3.07 13.88 0.78
CA LYS A 112 -3.32 15.13 1.53
C LYS A 112 -3.36 14.93 3.03
N PHE A 113 -4.05 13.90 3.51
CA PHE A 113 -4.34 13.65 4.92
C PHE A 113 -3.28 12.72 5.53
N LEU A 114 -2.12 13.26 5.87
CA LEU A 114 -0.92 12.48 6.22
C LEU A 114 -0.54 12.55 7.72
N THR A 115 -1.39 13.15 8.55
CA THR A 115 -1.22 13.21 10.01
C THR A 115 -2.30 12.41 10.72
N ALA A 116 -2.07 12.01 11.97
CA ALA A 116 -3.05 11.26 12.76
C ALA A 116 -4.38 12.03 12.89
N GLU A 117 -4.33 13.34 13.06
CA GLU A 117 -5.50 14.21 13.13
C GLU A 117 -6.26 14.21 11.80
N THR A 118 -5.59 14.52 10.69
CA THR A 118 -6.26 14.70 9.39
C THR A 118 -6.74 13.39 8.79
N ALA A 119 -5.98 12.30 8.93
CA ALA A 119 -6.41 10.98 8.48
C ALA A 119 -7.48 10.39 9.41
N GLY A 120 -7.35 10.64 10.73
CA GLY A 120 -8.31 10.20 11.73
C GLY A 120 -9.71 10.81 11.53
N ALA A 121 -9.84 11.94 10.83
CA ALA A 121 -11.13 12.54 10.51
C ALA A 121 -12.06 11.60 9.72
N HIS A 122 -11.53 10.67 8.93
CA HIS A 122 -12.33 9.62 8.29
C HIS A 122 -13.04 8.68 9.29
N LEU A 123 -12.51 8.55 10.51
CA LEU A 123 -12.99 7.62 11.54
C LEU A 123 -14.15 8.18 12.39
N HIS A 124 -14.51 9.45 12.21
CA HIS A 124 -15.46 10.17 13.08
C HIS A 124 -16.84 10.35 12.45
N VAL A 125 -17.07 9.75 11.30
CA VAL A 125 -18.35 9.91 10.58
C VAL A 125 -19.34 8.85 11.06
N GLY A 126 -20.33 9.25 11.85
CA GLY A 126 -21.43 8.42 12.38
C GLY A 126 -21.71 8.67 13.86
N ASP A 127 -22.88 8.24 14.32
CA ASP A 127 -23.30 8.31 15.73
C ASP A 127 -22.42 7.36 16.57
N GLU A 128 -21.95 7.83 17.75
CA GLU A 128 -21.11 7.06 18.68
C GLU A 128 -21.79 5.78 19.25
N THR A 129 -23.07 5.59 18.95
CA THR A 129 -23.89 4.49 19.48
C THR A 129 -23.89 3.23 18.61
N GLU A 130 -23.48 3.31 17.33
CA GLU A 130 -23.33 2.17 16.44
C GLU A 130 -21.85 1.88 16.17
N THR A 131 -21.52 0.63 15.93
CA THR A 131 -20.15 0.15 15.63
C THR A 131 -19.45 1.11 14.69
N ALA A 132 -18.46 1.86 15.21
CA ALA A 132 -17.81 2.96 14.51
C ALA A 132 -17.27 2.53 13.14
N HIS A 133 -17.85 3.02 12.08
CA HIS A 133 -17.44 2.83 10.70
C HIS A 133 -17.00 4.16 10.08
N PRO A 134 -15.85 4.22 9.40
CA PRO A 134 -14.84 3.16 9.18
C PRO A 134 -14.04 2.82 10.43
N ALA A 135 -13.60 1.56 10.52
CA ALA A 135 -12.73 1.11 11.60
C ALA A 135 -11.27 1.50 11.37
N HIS A 136 -10.82 1.52 10.12
CA HIS A 136 -9.42 1.75 9.75
C HIS A 136 -9.24 2.69 8.56
N VAL A 137 -8.06 3.34 8.52
CA VAL A 137 -7.58 4.16 7.40
C VAL A 137 -6.18 3.70 7.02
N ILE A 138 -5.98 3.39 5.74
CA ILE A 138 -4.67 3.09 5.15
C ILE A 138 -4.24 4.28 4.29
N LEU A 139 -3.14 4.92 4.66
CA LEU A 139 -2.52 5.96 3.85
C LEU A 139 -1.69 5.32 2.74
N THR A 140 -1.94 5.66 1.49
CA THR A 140 -1.10 5.24 0.35
C THR A 140 0.06 6.21 0.11
N ALA A 141 0.63 6.72 1.18
CA ALA A 141 1.77 7.62 1.18
C ALA A 141 2.50 7.53 2.53
N PRO A 142 3.78 7.94 2.61
CA PRO A 142 4.47 8.07 3.88
C PRO A 142 3.75 9.06 4.80
N ALA A 143 3.45 8.64 6.02
CA ALA A 143 2.89 9.51 7.03
C ALA A 143 3.89 10.62 7.42
N LYS A 144 3.37 11.83 7.65
CA LYS A 144 4.15 12.96 8.19
C LYS A 144 4.30 12.89 9.71
N ASP A 145 3.39 12.18 10.34
CA ASP A 145 3.30 11.99 11.77
C ASP A 145 4.05 10.70 12.17
N GLU A 146 4.90 10.79 13.17
CA GLU A 146 5.67 9.64 13.67
C GLU A 146 4.79 8.67 14.49
N THR A 147 3.62 9.09 14.93
CA THR A 147 2.66 8.26 15.67
C THR A 147 1.92 7.28 14.77
N ILE A 148 1.89 7.51 13.45
CA ILE A 148 1.28 6.60 12.49
C ILE A 148 2.27 5.49 12.13
N PRO A 149 1.98 4.23 12.50
CA PRO A 149 2.84 3.12 12.14
C PRO A 149 2.86 2.89 10.63
N THR A 150 4.00 2.42 10.16
CA THR A 150 4.23 2.14 8.74
C THR A 150 4.47 0.65 8.56
N TYR A 151 3.70 0.04 7.66
CA TYR A 151 3.83 -1.38 7.35
C TYR A 151 4.20 -1.59 5.88
N VAL A 152 5.14 -2.50 5.67
CA VAL A 152 5.57 -3.00 4.36
C VAL A 152 5.37 -4.51 4.34
N MET A 153 4.59 -4.98 3.40
CA MET A 153 4.30 -6.40 3.24
C MET A 153 5.58 -7.20 2.98
N GLY A 154 5.72 -8.34 3.66
CA GLY A 154 6.93 -9.17 3.67
C GLY A 154 8.02 -8.68 4.63
N VAL A 155 7.90 -7.49 5.21
CA VAL A 155 8.91 -6.89 6.08
C VAL A 155 8.46 -6.85 7.53
N ASN A 156 7.42 -6.10 7.84
CA ASN A 156 7.01 -5.83 9.22
C ASN A 156 5.49 -5.82 9.44
N GLN A 157 4.66 -6.25 8.50
CA GLN A 157 3.18 -6.28 8.64
C GLN A 157 2.71 -7.11 9.84
N HIS A 158 3.49 -8.12 10.25
CA HIS A 158 3.20 -8.94 11.43
C HIS A 158 3.16 -8.13 12.74
N ARG A 159 3.76 -6.94 12.76
CA ARG A 159 3.71 -6.05 13.92
C ARG A 159 2.35 -5.42 14.15
N TYR A 160 1.45 -5.42 13.17
CA TYR A 160 0.13 -4.79 13.28
C TYR A 160 -0.63 -5.25 14.55
N VAL A 161 -0.61 -6.55 14.83
CA VAL A 161 -1.24 -7.12 16.05
C VAL A 161 -0.48 -6.69 17.31
N ALA A 162 0.85 -6.76 17.28
CA ALA A 162 1.70 -6.39 18.43
C ALA A 162 1.66 -4.89 18.73
N ASP A 163 1.44 -4.06 17.72
CA ASP A 163 1.28 -2.61 17.86
C ASP A 163 -0.15 -2.22 18.32
N GLY A 164 -1.03 -3.18 18.63
CA GLY A 164 -2.36 -2.98 19.21
C GLY A 164 -3.47 -2.62 18.24
N TYR A 165 -3.41 -3.10 17.01
CA TYR A 165 -4.43 -2.87 15.97
C TYR A 165 -4.66 -1.38 15.66
N PRO A 166 -3.63 -0.64 15.25
CA PRO A 166 -3.74 0.80 15.02
C PRO A 166 -4.77 1.13 13.93
N ARG A 167 -5.62 2.12 14.21
CA ARG A 167 -6.73 2.48 13.31
C ARG A 167 -6.28 3.26 12.08
N VAL A 168 -5.16 3.99 12.16
CA VAL A 168 -4.56 4.72 11.02
C VAL A 168 -3.16 4.16 10.80
N VAL A 169 -2.89 3.70 9.59
CA VAL A 169 -1.60 3.11 9.21
C VAL A 169 -1.11 3.64 7.87
N SER A 170 0.19 3.55 7.62
CA SER A 170 0.79 3.91 6.33
C SER A 170 1.34 2.68 5.61
N ASN A 171 1.07 2.58 4.31
CA ASN A 171 1.67 1.59 3.41
C ASN A 171 3.04 2.05 2.85
N ALA A 172 3.70 3.02 3.49
CA ALA A 172 4.96 3.63 3.04
C ALA A 172 4.87 4.24 1.62
N SER A 173 6.00 4.24 0.89
CA SER A 173 6.07 4.65 -0.52
C SER A 173 6.35 3.46 -1.43
N CYS A 174 6.11 3.62 -2.74
CA CYS A 174 6.45 2.61 -3.74
C CYS A 174 7.94 2.23 -3.71
N THR A 175 8.83 3.22 -3.60
CA THR A 175 10.27 3.00 -3.48
C THR A 175 10.64 2.23 -2.21
N THR A 176 9.98 2.54 -1.08
CA THR A 176 10.19 1.81 0.18
C THR A 176 9.74 0.36 0.07
N ASN A 177 8.62 0.12 -0.62
CA ASN A 177 8.10 -1.22 -0.85
C ASN A 177 9.03 -2.07 -1.74
N CYS A 178 9.80 -1.46 -2.64
CA CYS A 178 10.85 -2.16 -3.39
C CYS A 178 12.12 -2.37 -2.54
N LEU A 179 12.60 -1.30 -1.89
CA LEU A 179 13.87 -1.30 -1.18
C LEU A 179 13.86 -2.19 0.07
N ALA A 180 12.81 -2.11 0.88
CA ALA A 180 12.79 -2.75 2.19
C ALA A 180 12.82 -4.29 2.12
N PRO A 181 12.06 -4.98 1.26
CA PRO A 181 12.19 -6.43 1.08
C PRO A 181 13.58 -6.85 0.60
N LEU A 182 14.15 -6.12 -0.39
CA LEU A 182 15.49 -6.43 -0.91
C LEU A 182 16.55 -6.31 0.18
N VAL A 183 16.55 -5.20 0.91
CA VAL A 183 17.53 -4.97 1.99
C VAL A 183 17.31 -5.94 3.14
N LYS A 184 16.05 -6.29 3.48
CA LYS A 184 15.75 -7.28 4.53
C LYS A 184 16.35 -8.64 4.21
N ILE A 185 16.19 -9.14 2.99
CA ILE A 185 16.74 -10.45 2.58
C ILE A 185 18.27 -10.45 2.74
N VAL A 186 18.92 -9.37 2.30
CA VAL A 186 20.38 -9.25 2.38
C VAL A 186 20.86 -9.07 3.82
N ASP A 187 20.15 -8.28 4.64
CA ASP A 187 20.50 -8.08 6.05
C ASP A 187 20.31 -9.36 6.86
N ASP A 188 19.21 -10.09 6.64
CA ASP A 188 18.94 -11.35 7.33
C ASP A 188 20.00 -12.42 7.01
N ALA A 189 20.52 -12.46 5.78
CA ALA A 189 21.45 -13.47 5.34
C ALA A 189 22.94 -13.12 5.63
N PHE A 190 23.32 -11.85 5.47
CA PHE A 190 24.74 -11.43 5.47
C PHE A 190 25.03 -10.26 6.40
N GLY A 191 23.99 -9.62 6.93
CA GLY A 191 24.09 -8.36 7.68
C GLY A 191 24.47 -7.18 6.78
N VAL A 192 23.78 -6.07 6.94
CA VAL A 192 24.09 -4.81 6.24
C VAL A 192 24.88 -3.89 7.16
N GLU A 193 26.06 -3.46 6.71
CA GLU A 193 26.89 -2.48 7.37
C GLU A 193 26.53 -1.06 6.96
N SER A 194 26.47 -0.80 5.65
CA SER A 194 26.09 0.49 5.07
C SER A 194 25.56 0.33 3.64
N GLY A 195 24.92 1.37 3.11
CA GLY A 195 24.47 1.37 1.73
C GLY A 195 24.10 2.74 1.19
N ALA A 196 24.14 2.86 -0.14
CA ALA A 196 23.69 4.01 -0.87
C ALA A 196 22.69 3.55 -1.96
N MET A 197 21.51 4.14 -1.97
CA MET A 197 20.45 3.82 -2.93
C MET A 197 20.12 5.03 -3.78
N THR A 198 20.11 4.82 -5.10
CA THR A 198 19.53 5.74 -6.06
C THR A 198 18.25 5.11 -6.62
N THR A 199 17.11 5.80 -6.55
CA THR A 199 15.99 5.38 -7.38
C THR A 199 15.97 6.18 -8.68
N VAL A 200 16.02 5.45 -9.81
CA VAL A 200 15.72 6.00 -11.14
C VAL A 200 14.21 5.87 -11.30
N HIS A 201 13.51 6.99 -11.10
CA HIS A 201 12.07 6.97 -10.86
C HIS A 201 11.29 7.58 -12.02
N ALA A 202 10.24 6.93 -12.43
CA ALA A 202 9.29 7.44 -13.41
C ALA A 202 8.68 8.80 -12.98
N LEU A 203 8.13 9.51 -13.95
CA LEU A 203 7.39 10.75 -13.71
C LEU A 203 6.17 10.49 -12.80
N THR A 204 5.85 11.48 -12.01
CA THR A 204 4.62 11.50 -11.20
C THR A 204 3.89 12.83 -11.42
N ILE A 205 2.62 12.89 -11.05
CA ILE A 205 1.76 14.07 -11.24
C ILE A 205 2.33 15.36 -10.61
N SER A 206 3.23 15.24 -9.66
CA SER A 206 3.88 16.39 -9.01
C SER A 206 4.95 17.07 -9.85
N GLN A 207 5.33 16.48 -10.99
CA GLN A 207 6.34 17.03 -11.89
C GLN A 207 5.66 17.72 -13.07
N PRO A 208 6.01 18.98 -13.35
CA PRO A 208 5.45 19.70 -14.48
C PRO A 208 5.96 19.10 -15.81
N SER A 209 5.14 19.15 -16.86
CA SER A 209 5.56 18.78 -18.22
C SER A 209 6.52 19.80 -18.84
N VAL A 210 6.37 21.08 -18.46
CA VAL A 210 7.22 22.21 -18.86
C VAL A 210 7.74 22.94 -17.63
N ASP A 211 8.77 23.78 -17.78
CA ASP A 211 9.33 24.56 -16.67
C ASP A 211 8.27 25.38 -15.94
N GLY A 212 8.19 25.22 -14.62
CA GLY A 212 7.22 25.87 -13.75
C GLY A 212 7.82 26.26 -12.40
N HIS A 213 7.04 26.88 -11.55
CA HIS A 213 7.48 27.31 -10.23
C HIS A 213 7.51 26.15 -9.23
N CYS A 214 8.59 26.03 -8.45
CA CYS A 214 8.69 25.13 -7.29
C CYS A 214 9.44 25.82 -6.16
N GLY A 215 8.73 26.23 -5.11
CA GLY A 215 9.24 27.17 -4.11
C GLY A 215 10.39 26.68 -3.23
N LYS A 216 10.51 25.37 -2.97
CA LYS A 216 11.52 24.82 -2.06
C LYS A 216 12.66 24.07 -2.77
N ASP A 217 12.39 23.50 -3.93
CA ASP A 217 13.33 22.72 -4.71
C ASP A 217 13.17 23.11 -6.18
N TRP A 218 13.99 24.05 -6.62
CA TRP A 218 13.86 24.63 -7.95
C TRP A 218 14.07 23.62 -9.08
N ALA A 219 14.92 22.61 -8.86
CA ALA A 219 15.12 21.55 -9.84
C ALA A 219 13.84 20.78 -10.13
N ARG A 220 12.97 20.58 -9.12
CA ARG A 220 11.68 19.90 -9.28
C ARG A 220 10.66 20.68 -10.10
N GLY A 221 10.88 21.99 -10.29
CA GLY A 221 10.07 22.83 -11.17
C GLY A 221 10.44 22.72 -12.64
N ARG A 222 11.52 22.01 -12.98
CA ARG A 222 11.93 21.83 -14.38
C ARG A 222 11.07 20.76 -15.06
N GLY A 223 10.85 20.95 -16.37
CA GLY A 223 10.03 20.06 -17.18
C GLY A 223 10.52 18.61 -17.15
N GLY A 224 9.69 17.72 -16.67
CA GLY A 224 10.06 16.32 -16.43
C GLY A 224 10.22 15.49 -17.70
N VAL A 225 9.59 15.91 -18.81
CA VAL A 225 9.58 15.13 -20.07
C VAL A 225 10.87 15.22 -20.87
N GLN A 226 11.77 16.18 -20.55
CA GLN A 226 13.05 16.38 -21.25
C GLN A 226 14.26 16.39 -20.31
N ASN A 227 14.09 16.16 -19.02
CA ASN A 227 15.18 16.25 -18.05
C ASN A 227 15.31 14.99 -17.19
N ILE A 228 16.53 14.74 -16.73
CA ILE A 228 16.80 13.93 -15.54
C ILE A 228 16.81 14.90 -14.36
N VAL A 229 15.85 14.77 -13.44
CA VAL A 229 15.67 15.70 -12.32
C VAL A 229 16.12 15.05 -11.01
N PRO A 230 17.24 15.50 -10.41
CA PRO A 230 17.67 15.02 -9.10
C PRO A 230 16.71 15.55 -8.01
N THR A 231 16.35 14.70 -7.05
CA THR A 231 15.51 15.09 -5.93
C THR A 231 15.75 14.20 -4.71
N THR A 232 15.26 14.61 -3.57
CA THR A 232 15.36 13.81 -2.35
C THR A 232 14.45 12.58 -2.41
N SER A 233 14.83 11.50 -1.70
CA SER A 233 14.00 10.32 -1.45
C SER A 233 13.80 10.11 0.04
N GLY A 234 12.55 9.94 0.45
CA GLY A 234 12.20 9.56 1.82
C GLY A 234 12.39 8.07 2.14
N ALA A 235 12.80 7.27 1.16
CA ALA A 235 12.85 5.81 1.31
C ALA A 235 13.84 5.35 2.41
N ALA A 236 14.98 6.02 2.57
CA ALA A 236 15.92 5.68 3.65
C ALA A 236 15.36 5.98 5.05
N LYS A 237 14.62 7.07 5.21
CA LYS A 237 13.93 7.40 6.48
C LYS A 237 12.82 6.37 6.75
N ALA A 238 12.06 6.00 5.74
CA ALA A 238 11.00 4.99 5.85
C ALA A 238 11.58 3.59 6.13
N LEU A 239 12.73 3.25 5.53
CA LEU A 239 13.45 2.00 5.81
C LEU A 239 13.78 1.87 7.31
N ALA A 240 14.23 2.95 7.94
CA ALA A 240 14.53 2.96 9.38
C ALA A 240 13.29 2.72 10.26
N LYS A 241 12.08 3.09 9.79
CA LYS A 241 10.83 2.82 10.52
C LYS A 241 10.43 1.34 10.45
N VAL A 242 10.61 0.70 9.29
CA VAL A 242 10.18 -0.69 9.07
C VAL A 242 11.27 -1.72 9.41
N LEU A 243 12.55 -1.31 9.35
CA LEU A 243 13.74 -2.08 9.75
C LEU A 243 14.62 -1.23 10.67
N PRO A 244 14.27 -1.08 11.97
CA PRO A 244 14.97 -0.17 12.89
C PRO A 244 16.47 -0.44 13.01
N GLY A 245 16.92 -1.71 12.91
CA GLY A 245 18.33 -2.10 12.95
C GLY A 245 19.18 -1.49 11.81
N LEU A 246 18.54 -0.93 10.78
CA LEU A 246 19.18 -0.30 9.64
C LEU A 246 19.11 1.25 9.67
N GLY A 247 18.61 1.81 10.77
CA GLY A 247 18.53 3.26 10.96
C GLY A 247 19.88 3.94 10.74
N GLY A 248 19.93 4.90 9.80
CA GLY A 248 21.12 5.66 9.46
C GLY A 248 22.15 4.94 8.57
N LYS A 249 22.07 3.63 8.38
CA LYS A 249 23.03 2.86 7.58
C LYS A 249 22.84 3.00 6.07
N VAL A 250 21.62 3.24 5.61
CA VAL A 250 21.32 3.41 4.19
C VAL A 250 20.96 4.87 3.93
N LYS A 251 21.57 5.47 2.89
CA LYS A 251 21.23 6.79 2.37
C LYS A 251 20.56 6.65 1.01
N ALA A 252 19.68 7.59 0.66
CA ALA A 252 18.91 7.52 -0.57
C ALA A 252 18.65 8.88 -1.20
N TYR A 253 18.64 8.91 -2.54
CA TYR A 253 18.12 10.02 -3.33
C TYR A 253 17.39 9.49 -4.59
N ALA A 254 16.80 10.36 -5.37
CA ALA A 254 16.05 10.00 -6.56
C ALA A 254 16.50 10.79 -7.78
N LEU A 255 16.51 10.12 -8.93
CA LEU A 255 16.58 10.74 -10.26
C LEU A 255 15.23 10.51 -10.94
N ARG A 256 14.51 11.59 -11.24
CA ARG A 256 13.29 11.48 -12.05
C ARG A 256 13.64 11.49 -13.52
N VAL A 257 13.09 10.54 -14.26
CA VAL A 257 13.37 10.32 -15.68
C VAL A 257 12.07 10.32 -16.49
N PRO A 258 12.13 10.68 -17.81
CA PRO A 258 10.94 10.85 -18.65
C PRO A 258 10.36 9.51 -19.12
N VAL A 259 9.94 8.66 -18.18
CA VAL A 259 9.18 7.43 -18.45
C VAL A 259 7.85 7.49 -17.70
N ALA A 260 6.81 6.88 -18.28
CA ALA A 260 5.44 7.00 -17.77
C ALA A 260 5.23 6.25 -16.45
N THR A 261 5.80 5.06 -16.33
CA THR A 261 5.80 4.22 -15.13
C THR A 261 7.01 3.28 -15.16
N THR A 262 7.15 2.49 -14.14
CA THR A 262 8.26 1.59 -13.84
C THR A 262 9.54 2.33 -13.50
N SER A 263 10.00 2.07 -12.31
CA SER A 263 11.17 2.69 -11.69
C SER A 263 12.19 1.61 -11.34
N ALA A 264 13.42 2.02 -11.08
CA ALA A 264 14.46 1.12 -10.60
C ALA A 264 15.05 1.60 -9.28
N VAL A 265 15.32 0.67 -8.37
CA VAL A 265 16.21 0.82 -7.24
C VAL A 265 17.60 0.38 -7.69
N ASP A 266 18.57 1.24 -7.52
CA ASP A 266 19.99 1.01 -7.71
C ASP A 266 20.65 1.09 -6.33
N LEU A 267 20.93 -0.06 -5.71
CA LEU A 267 21.45 -0.18 -4.36
C LEU A 267 22.90 -0.65 -4.39
N THR A 268 23.79 0.17 -3.87
CA THR A 268 25.13 -0.28 -3.47
C THR A 268 25.11 -0.58 -1.99
N VAL A 269 25.43 -1.82 -1.58
CA VAL A 269 25.36 -2.27 -0.19
C VAL A 269 26.67 -2.92 0.24
N ASN A 270 27.13 -2.57 1.44
CA ASN A 270 28.26 -3.19 2.10
C ASN A 270 27.74 -4.18 3.15
N LEU A 271 28.23 -5.41 3.06
CA LEU A 271 27.86 -6.51 3.94
C LEU A 271 28.80 -6.61 5.14
N ARG A 272 28.33 -7.18 6.24
CA ARG A 272 29.15 -7.45 7.42
C ARG A 272 30.07 -8.66 7.25
N VAL A 273 29.69 -9.59 6.38
CA VAL A 273 30.45 -10.80 6.07
C VAL A 273 30.74 -10.86 4.57
N ASP A 274 31.78 -11.58 4.21
CA ASP A 274 32.10 -11.83 2.81
C ASP A 274 31.05 -12.76 2.20
N ALA A 275 30.57 -12.42 1.01
CA ALA A 275 29.63 -13.23 0.24
C ALA A 275 29.97 -13.15 -1.25
N SER A 276 29.81 -14.25 -1.96
CA SER A 276 29.84 -14.24 -3.42
C SER A 276 28.55 -13.64 -3.98
N PHE A 277 28.57 -13.14 -5.20
CA PHE A 277 27.34 -12.69 -5.86
C PHE A 277 26.30 -13.79 -5.98
N GLU A 278 26.74 -15.03 -6.28
CA GLU A 278 25.85 -16.19 -6.37
C GLU A 278 25.19 -16.53 -5.03
N ALA A 279 25.87 -16.32 -3.90
CA ALA A 279 25.26 -16.50 -2.58
C ALA A 279 24.16 -15.44 -2.31
N VAL A 280 24.42 -14.18 -2.68
CA VAL A 280 23.43 -13.10 -2.55
C VAL A 280 22.22 -13.36 -3.45
N LYS A 281 22.46 -13.73 -4.72
CA LYS A 281 21.42 -14.10 -5.68
C LYS A 281 20.58 -15.27 -5.16
N ALA A 282 21.22 -16.33 -4.70
CA ALA A 282 20.54 -17.52 -4.15
C ALA A 282 19.66 -17.18 -2.93
N ALA A 283 20.11 -16.28 -2.05
CA ALA A 283 19.30 -15.81 -0.92
C ALA A 283 18.03 -15.08 -1.38
N ILE A 284 18.14 -14.23 -2.43
CA ILE A 284 17.00 -13.52 -3.01
C ILE A 284 16.05 -14.50 -3.71
N GLU A 285 16.58 -15.45 -4.50
CA GLU A 285 15.79 -16.51 -5.17
C GLU A 285 15.04 -17.36 -4.14
N HIS A 286 15.70 -17.75 -3.07
CA HIS A 286 15.08 -18.54 -1.99
C HIS A 286 13.94 -17.75 -1.32
N ALA A 287 14.15 -16.48 -0.99
CA ALA A 287 13.13 -15.63 -0.41
C ALA A 287 11.94 -15.43 -1.35
N SER A 288 12.18 -15.21 -2.65
CA SER A 288 11.13 -15.02 -3.67
C SER A 288 10.27 -16.28 -3.86
N ALA A 289 10.84 -17.44 -3.76
CA ALA A 289 10.10 -18.71 -3.81
C ALA A 289 9.35 -19.04 -2.51
N GLY A 290 9.77 -18.45 -1.38
CA GLY A 290 9.27 -18.71 -0.04
C GLY A 290 8.52 -17.53 0.60
N ALA A 291 9.10 -16.97 1.66
CA ALA A 291 8.46 -15.95 2.51
C ALA A 291 8.13 -14.63 1.80
N MET A 292 8.79 -14.32 0.70
CA MET A 292 8.58 -13.12 -0.10
C MET A 292 7.84 -13.40 -1.42
N ARG A 293 7.20 -14.56 -1.53
CA ARG A 293 6.46 -14.93 -2.74
C ARG A 293 5.37 -13.90 -3.05
N GLY A 294 5.34 -13.42 -4.32
CA GLY A 294 4.42 -12.38 -4.77
C GLY A 294 4.86 -10.94 -4.41
N ILE A 295 5.87 -10.80 -3.53
CA ILE A 295 6.43 -9.51 -3.13
C ILE A 295 7.76 -9.26 -3.83
N VAL A 296 8.63 -10.27 -3.86
CA VAL A 296 9.91 -10.24 -4.58
C VAL A 296 9.87 -11.25 -5.72
N ALA A 297 10.33 -10.82 -6.89
CA ALA A 297 10.56 -11.67 -8.05
C ALA A 297 12.01 -11.54 -8.50
N VAL A 298 12.47 -12.44 -9.35
CA VAL A 298 13.82 -12.44 -9.92
C VAL A 298 13.73 -12.45 -11.43
N GLU A 299 14.45 -11.50 -12.05
CA GLU A 299 14.63 -11.44 -13.50
C GLU A 299 16.03 -11.94 -13.87
N THR A 300 16.09 -12.83 -14.86
CA THR A 300 17.33 -13.45 -15.32
C THR A 300 17.60 -13.20 -16.81
N GLU A 301 16.61 -12.64 -17.52
CA GLU A 301 16.73 -12.29 -18.92
C GLU A 301 17.07 -10.80 -19.10
N PRO A 302 17.56 -10.37 -20.27
CA PRO A 302 17.71 -8.95 -20.59
C PRO A 302 16.37 -8.27 -20.60
N ALA A 303 16.16 -7.27 -19.70
CA ALA A 303 14.91 -6.57 -19.57
C ALA A 303 15.12 -5.06 -19.45
N VAL A 304 14.08 -4.29 -19.77
CA VAL A 304 14.01 -2.83 -19.64
C VAL A 304 12.73 -2.43 -18.89
N SER A 305 12.62 -1.19 -18.50
CA SER A 305 11.53 -0.71 -17.62
C SER A 305 10.12 -1.06 -18.12
N THR A 306 9.89 -1.07 -19.45
CA THR A 306 8.56 -1.35 -20.01
C THR A 306 8.11 -2.81 -19.87
N ASP A 307 9.06 -3.73 -19.68
CA ASP A 307 8.76 -5.15 -19.48
C ASP A 307 8.09 -5.42 -18.12
N PHE A 308 8.21 -4.48 -17.19
CA PHE A 308 7.64 -4.58 -15.84
C PHE A 308 6.36 -3.75 -15.65
N VAL A 309 5.81 -3.15 -16.70
CA VAL A 309 4.53 -2.45 -16.63
C VAL A 309 3.42 -3.44 -16.31
N GLY A 310 2.67 -3.16 -15.24
CA GLY A 310 1.63 -4.06 -14.73
C GLY A 310 2.15 -5.23 -13.89
N ASN A 311 3.45 -5.28 -13.59
CA ASN A 311 3.99 -6.30 -12.69
C ASN A 311 3.56 -6.00 -11.25
N GLY A 312 2.90 -6.99 -10.60
CA GLY A 312 2.39 -6.86 -9.23
C GLY A 312 3.43 -7.02 -8.13
N ALA A 313 4.66 -7.46 -8.44
CA ALA A 313 5.71 -7.57 -7.43
C ALA A 313 6.20 -6.18 -6.98
N SER A 314 6.52 -6.06 -5.71
CA SER A 314 7.10 -4.82 -5.16
C SER A 314 8.56 -4.61 -5.57
N CYS A 315 9.27 -5.71 -5.82
CA CYS A 315 10.70 -5.72 -6.10
C CYS A 315 10.99 -6.87 -7.07
N VAL A 316 11.40 -6.55 -8.29
CA VAL A 316 11.87 -7.52 -9.27
C VAL A 316 13.40 -7.38 -9.35
N PHE A 317 14.11 -8.25 -8.64
CA PHE A 317 15.57 -8.24 -8.61
C PHE A 317 16.12 -8.61 -9.99
N ASP A 318 16.93 -7.74 -10.58
CA ASP A 318 17.61 -7.95 -11.84
C ASP A 318 18.95 -8.60 -11.62
N ALA A 319 19.02 -9.91 -11.82
CA ALA A 319 20.24 -10.69 -11.61
C ALA A 319 21.35 -10.36 -12.62
N ARG A 320 21.02 -9.81 -13.78
CA ARG A 320 21.98 -9.47 -14.84
C ARG A 320 22.58 -8.09 -14.67
N ALA A 321 21.79 -7.15 -14.18
CA ALA A 321 22.26 -5.79 -13.90
C ALA A 321 22.98 -5.68 -12.55
N SER A 322 22.95 -6.75 -11.74
CA SER A 322 23.53 -6.82 -10.41
C SER A 322 24.87 -7.55 -10.42
N PHE A 323 25.79 -7.17 -9.53
CA PHE A 323 27.13 -7.78 -9.44
C PHE A 323 27.81 -7.50 -8.09
N ALA A 324 28.83 -8.29 -7.76
CA ALA A 324 29.74 -7.99 -6.67
C ALA A 324 30.83 -7.01 -7.13
N VAL A 325 31.06 -5.96 -6.37
CA VAL A 325 32.21 -5.05 -6.54
C VAL A 325 33.42 -5.61 -5.79
N THR A 326 33.19 -6.09 -4.57
CA THR A 326 34.13 -6.84 -3.73
C THR A 326 33.34 -7.92 -2.98
N PRO A 327 33.98 -8.84 -2.27
CA PRO A 327 33.25 -9.84 -1.46
C PRO A 327 32.26 -9.23 -0.44
N ARG A 328 32.45 -7.96 -0.04
CA ARG A 328 31.59 -7.25 0.88
C ARG A 328 30.76 -6.12 0.25
N CYS A 329 31.05 -5.74 -0.98
CA CYS A 329 30.35 -4.65 -1.64
C CYS A 329 29.60 -5.17 -2.86
N HIS A 330 28.30 -5.04 -2.86
CA HIS A 330 27.44 -5.50 -3.95
C HIS A 330 26.62 -4.36 -4.54
N LYS A 331 26.45 -4.41 -5.86
CA LYS A 331 25.54 -3.59 -6.65
C LYS A 331 24.30 -4.42 -6.94
N LEU A 332 23.16 -4.02 -6.41
CA LEU A 332 21.88 -4.70 -6.57
C LEU A 332 20.90 -3.76 -7.28
N VAL A 333 20.36 -4.21 -8.39
CA VAL A 333 19.36 -3.49 -9.19
C VAL A 333 18.03 -4.22 -9.06
N ALA A 334 16.95 -3.47 -8.84
CA ALA A 334 15.61 -4.02 -8.81
C ALA A 334 14.61 -3.09 -9.48
N TRP A 335 13.73 -3.65 -10.30
CA TRP A 335 12.64 -2.95 -10.96
C TRP A 335 11.37 -2.99 -10.10
N TYR A 336 10.53 -2.00 -10.25
CA TYR A 336 9.20 -1.97 -9.63
C TYR A 336 8.24 -1.10 -10.42
N ASP A 337 7.04 -1.61 -10.67
CA ASP A 337 5.97 -0.76 -11.15
C ASP A 337 5.50 0.11 -9.97
N ASN A 338 5.88 1.39 -9.99
CA ASN A 338 5.67 2.32 -8.89
C ASN A 338 4.19 2.68 -8.66
N GLU A 339 3.31 2.29 -9.57
CA GLU A 339 1.87 2.51 -9.48
C GLU A 339 1.13 1.20 -9.22
N HIS A 340 1.19 0.23 -10.15
CA HIS A 340 0.45 -1.03 -10.05
C HIS A 340 1.00 -1.95 -8.95
N GLY A 341 2.31 -2.18 -8.90
CA GLY A 341 2.93 -3.00 -7.86
C GLY A 341 2.68 -2.42 -6.45
N TYR A 342 2.68 -1.10 -6.32
CA TYR A 342 2.31 -0.44 -5.07
C TYR A 342 0.83 -0.61 -4.72
N ALA A 343 -0.07 -0.51 -5.70
CA ALA A 343 -1.49 -0.74 -5.49
C ALA A 343 -1.78 -2.18 -5.02
N CYS A 344 -1.07 -3.18 -5.57
CA CYS A 344 -1.15 -4.57 -5.09
C CYS A 344 -0.77 -4.69 -3.61
N ARG A 345 0.26 -3.97 -3.15
CA ARG A 345 0.64 -3.96 -1.72
C ARG A 345 -0.40 -3.29 -0.83
N ALA A 346 -1.11 -2.28 -1.34
CA ALA A 346 -2.23 -1.71 -0.61
C ALA A 346 -3.39 -2.70 -0.48
N VAL A 347 -3.67 -3.50 -1.51
CA VAL A 347 -4.64 -4.62 -1.46
C VAL A 347 -4.24 -5.63 -0.39
N ASP A 348 -2.98 -6.10 -0.41
CA ASP A 348 -2.49 -7.06 0.58
C ASP A 348 -2.58 -6.54 2.02
N LEU A 349 -2.31 -5.24 2.23
CA LEU A 349 -2.40 -4.64 3.55
C LEU A 349 -3.85 -4.53 4.04
N VAL A 350 -4.81 -4.23 3.15
CA VAL A 350 -6.25 -4.29 3.46
C VAL A 350 -6.63 -5.69 3.92
N GLU A 351 -6.25 -6.72 3.16
CA GLU A 351 -6.55 -8.12 3.50
C GLU A 351 -5.89 -8.56 4.80
N HIS A 352 -4.66 -8.10 5.05
CA HIS A 352 -3.93 -8.39 6.28
C HIS A 352 -4.63 -7.82 7.51
N ILE A 353 -5.06 -6.56 7.45
CA ILE A 353 -5.77 -5.87 8.53
C ILE A 353 -7.12 -6.54 8.77
N ASP A 354 -7.94 -6.74 7.73
CA ASP A 354 -9.25 -7.38 7.86
C ASP A 354 -9.15 -8.78 8.47
N ARG A 355 -8.17 -9.58 8.06
CA ARG A 355 -7.92 -10.91 8.63
C ARG A 355 -7.55 -10.83 10.11
N ALA A 356 -6.63 -9.95 10.47
CA ALA A 356 -6.20 -9.78 11.86
C ALA A 356 -7.34 -9.32 12.77
N ASP A 357 -8.21 -8.43 12.29
CA ASP A 357 -9.36 -7.95 13.04
C ASP A 357 -10.43 -9.04 13.21
N ARG A 358 -10.70 -9.86 12.18
CA ARG A 358 -11.60 -11.00 12.29
C ARG A 358 -11.08 -12.04 13.27
N ASP A 359 -9.78 -12.33 13.25
CA ASP A 359 -9.15 -13.27 14.16
C ASP A 359 -9.24 -12.76 15.60
N LYS A 360 -9.02 -11.44 15.82
CA LYS A 360 -9.22 -10.80 17.13
C LYS A 360 -10.67 -10.95 17.61
N ALA A 361 -11.64 -10.57 16.78
CA ALA A 361 -13.06 -10.64 17.14
C ALA A 361 -13.49 -12.07 17.49
N ARG A 362 -12.99 -13.06 16.75
CA ARG A 362 -13.22 -14.47 17.04
C ARG A 362 -12.63 -14.90 18.38
N LEU A 363 -11.41 -14.47 18.67
CA LEU A 363 -10.75 -14.76 19.95
C LEU A 363 -11.49 -14.13 21.11
N ASP A 364 -11.88 -12.86 21.00
CA ASP A 364 -12.61 -12.12 22.02
C ASP A 364 -13.97 -12.80 22.32
N ALA A 365 -14.67 -13.28 21.28
CA ALA A 365 -15.93 -14.04 21.44
C ALA A 365 -15.73 -15.35 22.20
N LEU A 366 -14.71 -16.13 21.86
CA LEU A 366 -14.39 -17.39 22.56
C LEU A 366 -14.02 -17.15 24.03
N LEU A 367 -13.27 -16.10 24.32
CA LEU A 367 -12.92 -15.74 25.70
C LEU A 367 -14.16 -15.32 26.51
N ALA A 368 -15.07 -14.57 25.89
CA ALA A 368 -16.33 -14.17 26.53
C ALA A 368 -17.25 -15.38 26.83
N GLU A 369 -17.33 -16.35 25.91
CA GLU A 369 -18.07 -17.59 26.13
C GLU A 369 -17.47 -18.40 27.27
N ARG A 370 -16.16 -18.56 27.32
CA ARG A 370 -15.47 -19.27 28.39
C ARG A 370 -15.71 -18.61 29.77
N GLN A 371 -15.63 -17.30 29.84
CA GLN A 371 -15.92 -16.57 31.10
C GLN A 371 -17.36 -16.75 31.57
N LYS A 372 -18.35 -16.84 30.64
CA LYS A 372 -19.73 -17.13 30.97
C LYS A 372 -19.89 -18.55 31.56
N HIS A 373 -19.23 -19.55 30.97
CA HIS A 373 -19.23 -20.92 31.48
C HIS A 373 -18.62 -21.01 32.90
N GLU A 374 -17.44 -20.43 33.10
CA GLU A 374 -16.77 -20.42 34.40
C GLU A 374 -17.64 -19.73 35.48
N LYS A 375 -18.36 -18.65 35.13
CA LYS A 375 -19.29 -17.99 36.04
C LYS A 375 -20.48 -18.85 36.42
N HIS A 376 -21.09 -19.55 35.45
CA HIS A 376 -22.22 -20.48 35.71
C HIS A 376 -21.79 -21.68 36.55
N GLU A 377 -20.61 -22.25 36.36
CA GLU A 377 -20.10 -23.36 37.17
C GLU A 377 -19.87 -22.93 38.64
N ASN A 378 -19.33 -21.72 38.85
CA ASN A 378 -19.11 -21.16 40.18
C ASN A 378 -20.44 -20.87 40.91
N GLU A 379 -21.44 -20.35 40.20
CA GLU A 379 -22.78 -20.10 40.77
C GLU A 379 -23.50 -21.42 41.12
N ALA A 380 -23.37 -22.45 40.29
CA ALA A 380 -23.94 -23.78 40.55
C ALA A 380 -23.23 -24.49 41.73
N GLY A 381 -21.87 -24.34 41.83
CA GLY A 381 -21.10 -24.89 42.94
C GLY A 381 -21.42 -24.23 44.29
N THR A 382 -21.65 -22.92 44.30
CA THR A 382 -22.04 -22.20 45.54
C THR A 382 -23.45 -22.53 46.00
N SER A 383 -24.40 -22.80 45.09
CA SER A 383 -25.79 -23.24 45.39
C SER A 383 -25.82 -24.66 45.94
N ALA A 384 -24.96 -25.58 45.47
CA ALA A 384 -24.85 -26.95 45.94
C ALA A 384 -24.15 -27.06 47.31
N ALA A 385 -23.32 -26.07 47.70
CA ALA A 385 -22.67 -26.05 49.04
C ALA A 385 -23.52 -25.38 50.15
N ALA A 386 -24.63 -24.72 49.77
CA ALA A 386 -25.54 -24.03 50.69
C ALA A 386 -26.82 -24.82 51.00
N ALA A 387 -27.04 -25.98 50.33
CA ALA A 387 -28.11 -26.94 50.58
C ALA A 387 -27.60 -28.16 51.33
#